data_e9645207c2208e3d220b1f46184462b1
#
_entry.id   e9645207c2208e3d220b1f46184462b1
#
_cell.length_a   1.000
_cell.length_b   1.000
_cell.length_c   1.000
_cell.angle_alpha   90.00
_cell.angle_beta   90.00
_cell.angle_gamma   90.00
#
_symmetry.space_group_name_H-M   'P 1'
#
loop_
_entity.id
_entity.type
_entity.pdbx_description
1 polymer ?
#
loop_
_entity_poly.entity_id
_entity_poly.type
_entity_poly.pdbx_seq_one_letter_code
_entity_poly.pdbx_strand_id
1 'polypeptide(L)'
;YYPEAEEALRATEGFKALNSEQQAGILEAFQRNYKAKLNPITEDTMPGELSNVISGRVANAFDLGGPNFTADAACAGSMAAIQSAAKGLLDGDYDVAVTGGVDRTMGIATYTKFCKIGALSPDHSSPFDNSANGFVMGEGAAILVLKRLSDAERDGNKIYAVIRGIGASSDGKGKGITAPNIQGQIRALRRAYADASVDPVEVDL
;
A
#
# COMPACT_ATOMS: atom_id res chain seq x y z
N TYR A 1 -0.54 -24.25 0.20
CA TYR A 1 0.87 -24.60 -0.20
C TYR A 1 1.24 -26.03 0.18
N TYR A 2 0.78 -26.53 1.32
CA TYR A 2 1.09 -27.89 1.76
C TYR A 2 0.49 -28.98 0.86
N PRO A 3 -0.80 -28.94 0.45
CA PRO A 3 -1.38 -29.94 -0.44
C PRO A 3 -0.65 -30.05 -1.77
N GLU A 4 -0.31 -28.93 -2.40
CA GLU A 4 0.39 -28.88 -3.69
C GLU A 4 1.82 -29.44 -3.57
N ALA A 5 2.51 -29.18 -2.47
CA ALA A 5 3.85 -29.68 -2.24
C ALA A 5 3.83 -31.21 -2.00
N GLU A 6 2.83 -31.73 -1.30
CA GLU A 6 2.62 -33.17 -1.12
C GLU A 6 2.25 -33.84 -2.43
N GLU A 7 1.36 -33.23 -3.24
CA GLU A 7 0.98 -33.73 -4.55
C GLU A 7 2.19 -33.81 -5.49
N ALA A 8 3.00 -32.74 -5.50
CA ALA A 8 4.23 -32.71 -6.29
C ALA A 8 5.22 -33.83 -5.88
N LEU A 9 5.36 -34.07 -4.56
CA LEU A 9 6.19 -35.17 -4.06
C LEU A 9 5.66 -36.54 -4.52
N ARG A 10 4.35 -36.78 -4.38
CA ARG A 10 3.67 -38.01 -4.82
C ARG A 10 3.78 -38.27 -6.33
N ALA A 11 3.89 -37.21 -7.11
CA ALA A 11 4.00 -37.29 -8.57
C ALA A 11 5.38 -37.75 -9.05
N THR A 12 6.42 -37.69 -8.20
CA THR A 12 7.79 -38.08 -8.58
C THR A 12 7.92 -39.59 -8.79
N GLU A 13 8.67 -39.96 -9.81
CA GLU A 13 8.93 -41.42 -10.11
C GLU A 13 9.62 -42.10 -8.94
N GLY A 14 10.55 -41.40 -8.24
CA GLY A 14 11.21 -41.92 -7.06
C GLY A 14 10.26 -42.27 -5.92
N PHE A 15 9.24 -41.44 -5.69
CA PHE A 15 8.23 -41.71 -4.67
C PHE A 15 7.30 -42.86 -5.07
N LYS A 16 6.86 -42.91 -6.34
CA LYS A 16 6.00 -43.98 -6.87
C LYS A 16 6.68 -45.36 -6.83
N ALA A 17 8.00 -45.41 -6.94
CA ALA A 17 8.77 -46.65 -6.89
C ALA A 17 8.89 -47.26 -5.48
N LEU A 18 8.52 -46.52 -4.43
CA LEU A 18 8.57 -46.97 -3.04
C LEU A 18 7.37 -47.86 -2.69
N ASN A 19 7.56 -48.77 -1.73
CA ASN A 19 6.44 -49.53 -1.18
C ASN A 19 5.56 -48.62 -0.26
N SER A 20 4.37 -49.11 0.10
CA SER A 20 3.38 -48.33 0.86
C SER A 20 3.88 -47.87 2.24
N GLU A 21 4.68 -48.66 2.91
CA GLU A 21 5.27 -48.34 4.23
C GLU A 21 6.29 -47.22 4.11
N GLN A 22 7.17 -47.28 3.11
CA GLN A 22 8.15 -46.23 2.81
C GLN A 22 7.46 -44.90 2.39
N GLN A 23 6.44 -45.00 1.55
CA GLN A 23 5.66 -43.81 1.17
C GLN A 23 5.01 -43.15 2.38
N ALA A 24 4.38 -43.93 3.26
CA ALA A 24 3.77 -43.44 4.50
C ALA A 24 4.79 -42.74 5.42
N GLY A 25 5.94 -43.39 5.64
CA GLY A 25 7.01 -42.82 6.47
C GLY A 25 7.59 -41.51 5.93
N ILE A 26 7.78 -41.42 4.61
CA ILE A 26 8.22 -40.17 3.95
C ILE A 26 7.18 -39.06 4.11
N LEU A 27 5.90 -39.35 3.89
CA LEU A 27 4.83 -38.35 4.02
C LEU A 27 4.70 -37.87 5.46
N GLU A 28 4.78 -38.77 6.44
CA GLU A 28 4.74 -38.38 7.85
C GLU A 28 5.92 -37.47 8.21
N ALA A 29 7.13 -37.84 7.79
CA ALA A 29 8.32 -37.02 8.01
C ALA A 29 8.22 -35.67 7.30
N PHE A 30 7.74 -35.66 6.07
CA PHE A 30 7.49 -34.43 5.30
C PHE A 30 6.49 -33.52 6.01
N GLN A 31 5.34 -34.05 6.40
CA GLN A 31 4.29 -33.28 7.11
C GLN A 31 4.83 -32.72 8.43
N ARG A 32 5.52 -33.53 9.23
CA ARG A 32 6.10 -33.09 10.48
C ARG A 32 7.13 -31.98 10.29
N ASN A 33 8.04 -32.13 9.34
CA ASN A 33 9.10 -31.16 9.06
C ASN A 33 8.54 -29.88 8.44
N TYR A 34 7.51 -29.99 7.60
CA TYR A 34 6.83 -28.83 7.02
C TYR A 34 6.10 -28.02 8.09
N LYS A 35 5.30 -28.69 8.93
CA LYS A 35 4.57 -28.05 10.03
C LYS A 35 5.53 -27.39 11.03
N ALA A 36 6.68 -27.98 11.30
CA ALA A 36 7.68 -27.41 12.20
C ALA A 36 8.28 -26.08 11.70
N LYS A 37 8.16 -25.79 10.39
CA LYS A 37 8.59 -24.52 9.79
C LYS A 37 7.53 -23.44 9.78
N LEU A 38 6.27 -23.80 10.06
CA LEU A 38 5.17 -22.83 10.10
C LEU A 38 5.12 -22.21 11.50
N ASN A 39 4.87 -20.91 11.52
CA ASN A 39 4.56 -20.25 12.78
C ASN A 39 3.25 -20.81 13.36
N PRO A 40 3.16 -21.01 14.67
CA PRO A 40 1.92 -21.43 15.30
C PRO A 40 0.85 -20.36 15.10
N ILE A 41 -0.37 -20.82 14.84
CA ILE A 41 -1.53 -19.92 14.83
C ILE A 41 -1.90 -19.61 16.28
N THR A 42 -1.88 -18.33 16.61
CA THR A 42 -2.23 -17.80 17.94
C THR A 42 -3.38 -16.79 17.81
N GLU A 43 -3.85 -16.25 18.93
CA GLU A 43 -4.84 -15.18 18.96
C GLU A 43 -4.39 -13.91 18.22
N ASP A 44 -3.08 -13.70 18.08
CA ASP A 44 -2.52 -12.55 17.35
C ASP A 44 -2.42 -12.76 15.83
N THR A 45 -2.59 -13.98 15.35
CA THR A 45 -2.41 -14.30 13.92
C THR A 45 -3.42 -13.57 13.04
N MET A 46 -4.72 -13.67 13.37
CA MET A 46 -5.78 -12.99 12.61
C MET A 46 -5.62 -11.46 12.64
N PRO A 47 -5.42 -10.80 13.79
CA PRO A 47 -5.12 -9.38 13.84
C PRO A 47 -3.87 -8.99 13.04
N GLY A 48 -2.87 -9.87 12.93
CA GLY A 48 -1.66 -9.64 12.15
C GLY A 48 -1.87 -9.68 10.62
N GLU A 49 -2.92 -10.33 10.13
CA GLU A 49 -3.23 -10.47 8.71
C GLU A 49 -4.20 -9.41 8.19
N LEU A 50 -4.95 -8.76 9.06
CA LEU A 50 -5.94 -7.75 8.66
C LEU A 50 -5.28 -6.38 8.47
N SER A 51 -5.33 -5.84 7.26
CA SER A 51 -4.70 -4.56 6.93
C SER A 51 -5.25 -3.38 7.73
N ASN A 52 -6.56 -3.37 8.05
CA ASN A 52 -7.17 -2.33 8.88
C ASN A 52 -6.65 -2.33 10.34
N VAL A 53 -6.08 -3.44 10.82
CA VAL A 53 -5.49 -3.51 12.17
C VAL A 53 -4.23 -2.65 12.27
N ILE A 54 -3.58 -2.30 11.16
CA ILE A 54 -2.46 -1.37 11.14
C ILE A 54 -2.89 -0.01 11.73
N SER A 55 -3.96 0.58 11.20
CA SER A 55 -4.54 1.82 11.74
C SER A 55 -5.18 1.62 13.11
N GLY A 56 -5.82 0.47 13.34
CA GLY A 56 -6.41 0.12 14.64
C GLY A 56 -5.38 0.05 15.77
N ARG A 57 -4.18 -0.48 15.52
CA ARG A 57 -3.09 -0.48 16.51
C ARG A 57 -2.60 0.93 16.84
N VAL A 58 -2.52 1.82 15.86
CA VAL A 58 -2.20 3.23 16.09
C VAL A 58 -3.28 3.90 16.92
N ALA A 59 -4.56 3.71 16.56
CA ALA A 59 -5.69 4.26 17.30
C ALA A 59 -5.70 3.77 18.77
N ASN A 60 -5.47 2.47 18.99
CA ASN A 60 -5.39 1.89 20.33
C ASN A 60 -4.20 2.44 21.14
N ALA A 61 -3.02 2.56 20.52
CA ALA A 61 -1.82 3.02 21.22
C ALA A 61 -1.90 4.47 21.67
N PHE A 62 -2.65 5.32 20.95
CA PHE A 62 -2.79 6.75 21.24
C PHE A 62 -4.17 7.14 21.77
N ASP A 63 -5.03 6.17 22.09
CA ASP A 63 -6.40 6.39 22.57
C ASP A 63 -7.22 7.30 21.63
N LEU A 64 -7.16 7.01 20.33
CA LEU A 64 -7.87 7.80 19.32
C LEU A 64 -9.27 7.24 19.11
N GLY A 65 -10.30 8.06 19.35
CA GLY A 65 -11.71 7.65 19.31
C GLY A 65 -12.40 7.81 17.94
N GLY A 66 -11.71 8.35 16.95
CA GLY A 66 -12.26 8.54 15.61
C GLY A 66 -12.25 7.27 14.75
N PRO A 67 -12.90 7.27 13.57
CA PRO A 67 -12.86 6.14 12.64
C PRO A 67 -11.42 5.87 12.19
N ASN A 68 -11.08 4.59 12.05
CA ASN A 68 -9.78 4.19 11.55
C ASN A 68 -9.93 3.09 10.50
N PHE A 69 -9.16 3.19 9.43
CA PHE A 69 -9.18 2.24 8.32
C PHE A 69 -7.91 2.40 7.48
N THR A 70 -7.64 1.42 6.62
CA THR A 70 -6.62 1.52 5.57
C THR A 70 -7.29 1.77 4.23
N ALA A 71 -6.66 2.58 3.39
CA ALA A 71 -7.08 2.83 2.02
C ALA A 71 -6.10 2.16 1.04
N ASP A 72 -6.64 1.51 0.02
CA ASP A 72 -5.85 0.94 -1.07
C ASP A 72 -6.25 1.61 -2.39
N ALA A 73 -5.30 2.32 -2.96
CA ALA A 73 -5.33 2.86 -4.31
C ALA A 73 -3.98 2.61 -5.00
N ALA A 74 -3.35 1.49 -4.70
CA ALA A 74 -1.99 1.13 -5.12
C ALA A 74 -1.01 2.30 -4.87
N CYS A 75 -0.27 2.76 -5.89
CA CYS A 75 0.70 3.85 -5.76
C CYS A 75 0.09 5.18 -5.29
N ALA A 76 -1.22 5.38 -5.42
CA ALA A 76 -1.94 6.55 -4.95
C ALA A 76 -2.54 6.36 -3.53
N GLY A 77 -2.25 5.25 -2.84
CA GLY A 77 -2.86 4.90 -1.54
C GLY A 77 -2.70 5.99 -0.49
N SER A 78 -1.49 6.54 -0.33
CA SER A 78 -1.25 7.64 0.63
C SER A 78 -2.03 8.91 0.29
N MET A 79 -2.15 9.26 -1.00
CA MET A 79 -2.94 10.42 -1.43
C MET A 79 -4.43 10.19 -1.21
N ALA A 80 -4.93 8.97 -1.45
CA ALA A 80 -6.32 8.61 -1.16
C ALA A 80 -6.64 8.68 0.35
N ALA A 81 -5.71 8.25 1.20
CA ALA A 81 -5.82 8.37 2.65
C ALA A 81 -5.87 9.85 3.09
N ILE A 82 -4.98 10.69 2.55
CA ILE A 82 -4.96 12.14 2.81
C ILE A 82 -6.28 12.79 2.35
N GLN A 83 -6.78 12.45 1.17
CA GLN A 83 -8.06 12.97 0.67
C GLN A 83 -9.22 12.59 1.58
N SER A 84 -9.28 11.32 2.04
CA SER A 84 -10.32 10.87 2.96
C SER A 84 -10.25 11.61 4.31
N ALA A 85 -9.04 11.78 4.85
CA ALA A 85 -8.82 12.50 6.10
C ALA A 85 -9.21 13.99 5.99
N ALA A 86 -8.80 14.66 4.91
CA ALA A 86 -9.17 16.06 4.67
C ALA A 86 -10.69 16.23 4.54
N LYS A 87 -11.36 15.30 3.82
CA LYS A 87 -12.80 15.34 3.66
C LYS A 87 -13.52 15.20 5.02
N GLY A 88 -13.17 14.26 5.86
CA GLY A 88 -13.81 14.10 7.17
C GLY A 88 -13.55 15.30 8.11
N LEU A 89 -12.39 15.97 8.00
CA LEU A 89 -12.17 17.24 8.70
C LEU A 89 -13.09 18.35 8.23
N LEU A 90 -13.31 18.46 6.91
CA LEU A 90 -14.20 19.48 6.33
C LEU A 90 -15.66 19.19 6.61
N ASP A 91 -16.05 17.91 6.62
CA ASP A 91 -17.41 17.47 6.95
C ASP A 91 -17.71 17.57 8.47
N GLY A 92 -16.68 17.77 9.30
CA GLY A 92 -16.81 17.88 10.75
C GLY A 92 -16.96 16.56 11.48
N ASP A 93 -16.59 15.43 10.85
CA ASP A 93 -16.65 14.11 11.45
C ASP A 93 -15.64 13.96 12.60
N TYR A 94 -14.54 14.71 12.53
CA TYR A 94 -13.49 14.78 13.55
C TYR A 94 -12.71 16.10 13.43
N ASP A 95 -11.91 16.42 14.47
CA ASP A 95 -11.19 17.69 14.55
C ASP A 95 -9.69 17.56 14.21
N VAL A 96 -9.14 16.36 14.32
CA VAL A 96 -7.75 16.05 13.99
C VAL A 96 -7.71 14.70 13.29
N ALA A 97 -6.88 14.57 12.27
CA ALA A 97 -6.66 13.31 11.57
C ALA A 97 -5.17 12.97 11.51
N VAL A 98 -4.85 11.72 11.82
CA VAL A 98 -3.53 11.11 11.59
C VAL A 98 -3.62 10.28 10.32
N THR A 99 -2.87 10.61 9.29
CA THR A 99 -2.98 9.97 7.96
C THR A 99 -1.63 9.92 7.28
N GLY A 100 -1.51 9.09 6.25
CA GLY A 100 -0.26 8.98 5.50
C GLY A 100 -0.14 7.67 4.74
N GLY A 101 1.08 7.20 4.58
CA GLY A 101 1.37 5.96 3.89
C GLY A 101 2.57 5.24 4.47
N VAL A 102 2.53 3.93 4.37
CA VAL A 102 3.62 3.02 4.77
C VAL A 102 3.80 2.00 3.66
N ASP A 103 5.02 1.82 3.21
CA ASP A 103 5.40 0.70 2.36
C ASP A 103 6.64 0.02 2.94
N ARG A 104 6.52 -1.28 3.17
CA ARG A 104 7.59 -2.15 3.68
C ARG A 104 7.42 -3.54 3.09
N THR A 105 8.45 -4.20 2.78
CA THR A 105 8.46 -5.55 2.24
C THR A 105 8.77 -5.56 0.73
N MET A 106 9.95 -5.04 0.40
CA MET A 106 10.55 -5.16 -0.92
C MET A 106 11.14 -6.54 -1.12
N GLY A 107 10.31 -7.59 -0.99
CA GLY A 107 10.73 -8.97 -1.15
C GLY A 107 10.96 -9.36 -2.62
N ILE A 108 11.67 -10.50 -2.82
CA ILE A 108 12.00 -11.03 -4.15
C ILE A 108 10.76 -11.18 -5.05
N ALA A 109 9.62 -11.62 -4.49
CA ALA A 109 8.38 -11.77 -5.24
C ALA A 109 7.86 -10.43 -5.81
N THR A 110 7.95 -9.35 -5.02
CA THR A 110 7.55 -8.00 -5.44
C THR A 110 8.49 -7.48 -6.54
N TYR A 111 9.80 -7.59 -6.35
CA TYR A 111 10.78 -7.24 -7.38
C TYR A 111 10.55 -8.00 -8.69
N THR A 112 10.31 -9.30 -8.61
CA THR A 112 10.06 -10.13 -9.79
C THR A 112 8.81 -9.68 -10.55
N LYS A 113 7.73 -9.34 -9.84
CA LYS A 113 6.49 -8.85 -10.45
C LYS A 113 6.73 -7.54 -11.19
N PHE A 114 7.38 -6.56 -10.57
CA PHE A 114 7.69 -5.27 -11.19
C PHE A 114 8.69 -5.39 -12.34
N CYS A 115 9.65 -6.29 -12.22
CA CYS A 115 10.58 -6.62 -13.31
C CYS A 115 9.83 -7.20 -14.53
N LYS A 116 8.87 -8.12 -14.30
CA LYS A 116 8.08 -8.75 -15.38
C LYS A 116 7.22 -7.77 -16.15
N ILE A 117 6.71 -6.72 -15.53
CA ILE A 117 5.96 -5.66 -16.22
C ILE A 117 6.86 -4.56 -16.81
N GLY A 118 8.18 -4.68 -16.68
CA GLY A 118 9.13 -3.73 -17.25
C GLY A 118 9.12 -2.35 -16.59
N ALA A 119 8.79 -2.26 -15.29
CA ALA A 119 8.65 -0.99 -14.60
C ALA A 119 9.93 -0.52 -13.89
N LEU A 120 10.90 -1.42 -13.68
CA LEU A 120 12.10 -1.11 -12.91
C LEU A 120 13.22 -0.54 -13.76
N SER A 121 13.90 0.48 -13.23
CA SER A 121 15.19 0.94 -13.72
C SER A 121 16.32 0.07 -13.16
N PRO A 122 17.37 -0.21 -13.92
CA PRO A 122 18.53 -0.97 -13.43
C PRO A 122 19.39 -0.21 -12.42
N ASP A 123 19.31 1.11 -12.38
CA ASP A 123 20.26 1.98 -11.66
C ASP A 123 19.60 3.08 -10.82
N HIS A 124 18.66 3.87 -11.35
CA HIS A 124 18.10 5.00 -10.59
C HIS A 124 16.71 5.41 -11.07
N SER A 125 15.99 6.14 -10.21
CA SER A 125 14.74 6.82 -10.57
C SER A 125 15.04 8.23 -11.03
N SER A 126 14.48 8.63 -12.19
CA SER A 126 14.64 9.97 -12.76
C SER A 126 13.26 10.59 -13.08
N PRO A 127 12.47 10.99 -12.05
CA PRO A 127 11.16 11.58 -12.27
C PRO A 127 11.26 12.85 -13.12
N PHE A 128 10.40 12.96 -14.12
CA PHE A 128 10.32 14.10 -15.04
C PHE A 128 11.55 14.32 -15.95
N ASP A 129 12.55 13.47 -15.90
CA ASP A 129 13.71 13.54 -16.76
C ASP A 129 13.47 12.80 -18.09
N ASN A 130 14.08 13.30 -19.16
CA ASN A 130 13.98 12.69 -20.50
C ASN A 130 14.68 11.33 -20.59
N SER A 131 15.61 11.04 -19.68
CA SER A 131 16.31 9.75 -19.55
C SER A 131 15.57 8.73 -18.69
N ALA A 132 14.40 9.07 -18.15
CA ALA A 132 13.63 8.17 -17.31
C ALA A 132 13.32 6.84 -18.00
N ASN A 133 13.76 5.74 -17.41
CA ASN A 133 13.64 4.38 -17.95
C ASN A 133 12.98 3.38 -17.00
N GLY A 134 12.36 3.88 -15.94
CA GLY A 134 11.74 3.10 -14.87
C GLY A 134 11.99 3.72 -13.51
N PHE A 135 11.76 2.95 -12.46
CA PHE A 135 12.00 3.40 -11.08
C PHE A 135 12.75 2.34 -10.26
N VAL A 136 13.39 2.78 -9.20
CA VAL A 136 13.94 1.92 -8.14
C VAL A 136 12.96 1.91 -6.98
N MET A 137 12.59 0.72 -6.53
CA MET A 137 11.66 0.56 -5.41
C MET A 137 12.30 0.98 -4.09
N GLY A 138 11.52 1.59 -3.22
CA GLY A 138 11.95 2.00 -1.89
C GLY A 138 10.96 1.58 -0.82
N GLU A 139 11.41 1.57 0.42
CA GLU A 139 10.60 1.37 1.60
C GLU A 139 10.55 2.66 2.42
N GLY A 140 9.45 2.89 3.12
CA GLY A 140 9.34 4.06 3.97
C GLY A 140 7.97 4.18 4.64
N ALA A 141 7.90 5.14 5.54
CA ALA A 141 6.66 5.56 6.20
C ALA A 141 6.67 7.07 6.34
N ALA A 142 5.56 7.71 5.97
CA ALA A 142 5.36 9.13 6.19
C ALA A 142 3.94 9.36 6.72
N ILE A 143 3.86 10.01 7.87
CA ILE A 143 2.60 10.29 8.56
C ILE A 143 2.45 11.78 8.75
N LEU A 144 1.25 12.27 8.45
CA LEU A 144 0.83 13.65 8.62
C LEU A 144 -0.22 13.74 9.71
N VAL A 145 -0.17 14.81 10.48
CA VAL A 145 -1.27 15.22 11.37
C VAL A 145 -1.96 16.40 10.72
N LEU A 146 -3.22 16.21 10.35
CA LEU A 146 -4.04 17.21 9.67
C LEU A 146 -5.06 17.81 10.63
N LYS A 147 -5.34 19.10 10.46
CA LYS A 147 -6.33 19.86 11.20
C LYS A 147 -6.91 20.95 10.29
N ARG A 148 -8.17 21.36 10.51
CA ARG A 148 -8.69 22.54 9.82
C ARG A 148 -7.82 23.76 10.13
N LEU A 149 -7.54 24.60 9.14
CA LEU A 149 -6.66 25.76 9.30
C LEU A 149 -7.14 26.67 10.43
N SER A 150 -8.43 27.01 10.45
CA SER A 150 -9.02 27.86 11.49
C SER A 150 -8.84 27.30 12.93
N ASP A 151 -8.94 25.96 13.06
CA ASP A 151 -8.73 25.31 14.36
C ASP A 151 -7.25 25.29 14.77
N ALA A 152 -6.35 25.08 13.80
CA ALA A 152 -4.91 25.11 14.04
C ALA A 152 -4.43 26.51 14.45
N GLU A 153 -4.97 27.58 13.82
CA GLU A 153 -4.68 28.97 14.19
C GLU A 153 -5.24 29.31 15.57
N ARG A 154 -6.52 28.99 15.82
CA ARG A 154 -7.15 29.21 17.13
C ARG A 154 -6.37 28.55 18.27
N ASP A 155 -5.90 27.34 18.04
CA ASP A 155 -5.22 26.54 19.07
C ASP A 155 -3.70 26.79 19.13
N GLY A 156 -3.18 27.73 18.33
CA GLY A 156 -1.77 28.10 18.30
C GLY A 156 -0.84 26.98 17.83
N ASN A 157 -1.33 26.06 17.00
CA ASN A 157 -0.53 24.95 16.52
C ASN A 157 0.51 25.41 15.48
N LYS A 158 1.65 24.74 15.44
CA LYS A 158 2.63 24.96 14.38
C LYS A 158 2.11 24.43 13.07
N ILE A 159 1.98 25.31 12.06
CA ILE A 159 1.54 24.99 10.71
C ILE A 159 2.77 24.90 9.81
N TYR A 160 3.01 23.74 9.21
CA TYR A 160 4.11 23.52 8.27
C TYR A 160 3.72 23.85 6.83
N ALA A 161 2.47 23.53 6.46
CA ALA A 161 1.90 23.77 5.14
C ALA A 161 0.38 23.73 5.23
N VAL A 162 -0.28 24.29 4.23
CA VAL A 162 -1.73 24.25 4.07
C VAL A 162 -2.08 23.51 2.79
N ILE A 163 -2.87 22.45 2.89
CA ILE A 163 -3.46 21.77 1.72
C ILE A 163 -4.60 22.63 1.21
N ARG A 164 -4.43 23.24 0.04
CA ARG A 164 -5.40 24.14 -0.57
C ARG A 164 -6.45 23.41 -1.38
N GLY A 165 -6.10 22.30 -1.99
CA GLY A 165 -7.02 21.48 -2.77
C GLY A 165 -6.46 20.12 -3.11
N ILE A 166 -7.34 19.16 -3.35
CA ILE A 166 -6.99 17.78 -3.68
C ILE A 166 -7.80 17.35 -4.90
N GLY A 167 -7.12 16.74 -5.88
CA GLY A 167 -7.75 16.18 -7.05
C GLY A 167 -7.34 14.75 -7.31
N ALA A 168 -8.31 13.89 -7.59
CA ALA A 168 -8.09 12.51 -7.97
C ALA A 168 -8.86 12.16 -9.24
N SER A 169 -8.34 11.20 -10.00
CA SER A 169 -9.02 10.65 -11.18
C SER A 169 -8.57 9.22 -11.43
N SER A 170 -9.32 8.52 -12.26
CA SER A 170 -8.92 7.24 -12.86
C SER A 170 -8.52 7.47 -14.31
N ASP A 171 -7.57 6.70 -14.80
CA ASP A 171 -7.17 6.72 -16.22
C ASP A 171 -8.29 6.24 -17.16
N GLY A 172 -9.25 5.46 -16.64
CA GLY A 172 -10.35 4.92 -17.42
C GLY A 172 -9.88 3.87 -18.43
N LYS A 173 -10.59 3.75 -19.55
CA LYS A 173 -10.24 2.82 -20.63
C LYS A 173 -9.04 3.38 -21.42
N GLY A 174 -7.94 2.64 -21.45
CA GLY A 174 -6.71 3.00 -22.17
C GLY A 174 -6.09 1.80 -22.87
N LYS A 175 -4.78 1.88 -23.17
CA LYS A 175 -4.01 0.82 -23.83
C LYS A 175 -3.87 -0.46 -22.98
N GLY A 176 -4.00 -0.34 -21.66
CA GLY A 176 -3.90 -1.43 -20.69
C GLY A 176 -4.01 -0.88 -19.27
N ILE A 177 -4.23 -1.78 -18.30
CA ILE A 177 -4.44 -1.39 -16.90
C ILE A 177 -3.22 -0.73 -16.25
N THR A 178 -2.02 -1.04 -16.76
CA THR A 178 -0.75 -0.48 -16.24
C THR A 178 -0.23 0.70 -17.06
N ALA A 179 -0.86 1.01 -18.20
CA ALA A 179 -0.42 2.07 -19.09
C ALA A 179 -0.96 3.43 -18.60
N PRO A 180 -0.09 4.44 -18.35
CA PRO A 180 -0.52 5.75 -17.92
C PRO A 180 -1.33 6.46 -19.01
N ASN A 181 -2.29 7.28 -18.59
CA ASN A 181 -3.12 8.09 -19.47
C ASN A 181 -2.99 9.58 -19.11
N ILE A 182 -2.41 10.34 -20.02
CA ILE A 182 -2.20 11.79 -19.86
C ILE A 182 -3.51 12.54 -19.54
N GLN A 183 -4.64 12.12 -20.14
CA GLN A 183 -5.92 12.76 -19.87
C GLN A 183 -6.43 12.47 -18.45
N GLY A 184 -6.06 11.32 -17.86
CA GLY A 184 -6.31 11.02 -16.46
C GLY A 184 -5.54 11.97 -15.55
N GLN A 185 -4.25 12.15 -15.80
CA GLN A 185 -3.40 13.07 -15.04
C GLN A 185 -3.89 14.52 -15.13
N ILE A 186 -4.22 14.99 -16.33
CA ILE A 186 -4.79 16.34 -16.53
C ILE A 186 -6.09 16.52 -15.75
N ARG A 187 -6.96 15.51 -15.73
CA ARG A 187 -8.20 15.57 -14.93
C ARG A 187 -7.94 15.69 -13.43
N ALA A 188 -6.97 14.94 -12.90
CA ALA A 188 -6.61 15.04 -11.49
C ALA A 188 -6.09 16.44 -11.15
N LEU A 189 -5.17 16.98 -11.94
CA LEU A 189 -4.63 18.33 -11.77
C LEU A 189 -5.73 19.40 -11.85
N ARG A 190 -6.58 19.37 -12.87
CA ARG A 190 -7.68 20.32 -13.00
C ARG A 190 -8.63 20.29 -11.80
N ARG A 191 -8.92 19.12 -11.26
CA ARG A 191 -9.74 18.97 -10.05
C ARG A 191 -9.06 19.56 -8.82
N ALA A 192 -7.76 19.34 -8.66
CA ALA A 192 -7.00 19.89 -7.54
C ALA A 192 -6.97 21.44 -7.59
N TYR A 193 -6.70 22.02 -8.75
CA TYR A 193 -6.71 23.47 -8.93
C TYR A 193 -8.10 24.09 -8.75
N ALA A 194 -9.14 23.41 -9.25
CA ALA A 194 -10.52 23.86 -9.06
C ALA A 194 -10.94 23.80 -7.57
N ASP A 195 -10.56 22.75 -6.86
CA ASP A 195 -10.80 22.59 -5.42
C ASP A 195 -10.05 23.66 -4.61
N ALA A 196 -8.80 23.94 -4.98
CA ALA A 196 -8.00 25.00 -4.37
C ALA A 196 -8.49 26.43 -4.69
N SER A 197 -9.29 26.61 -5.72
CA SER A 197 -9.64 27.94 -6.29
C SER A 197 -8.40 28.77 -6.60
N VAL A 198 -7.38 28.15 -7.21
CA VAL A 198 -6.10 28.77 -7.58
C VAL A 198 -5.88 28.61 -9.08
N ASP A 199 -5.43 29.68 -9.75
CA ASP A 199 -4.99 29.59 -11.13
C ASP A 199 -3.61 28.91 -11.19
N PRO A 200 -3.39 27.89 -12.07
CA PRO A 200 -2.09 27.27 -12.24
C PRO A 200 -0.94 28.25 -12.52
N VAL A 201 -1.24 29.41 -13.12
CA VAL A 201 -0.26 30.48 -13.41
C VAL A 201 0.28 31.15 -12.14
N GLU A 202 -0.46 31.08 -11.04
CA GLU A 202 -0.08 31.67 -9.76
C GLU A 202 0.82 30.78 -8.91
N VAL A 203 1.16 29.58 -9.41
CA VAL A 203 1.99 28.62 -8.68
C VAL A 203 3.44 28.76 -9.11
N ASP A 204 4.30 29.16 -8.19
CA ASP A 204 5.73 29.16 -8.35
C ASP A 204 6.27 27.73 -8.16
N LEU A 205 7.28 27.36 -8.95
CA LEU A 205 7.99 26.07 -8.88
C LEU A 205 9.31 26.21 -8.14
#